data_5e464f22a717702e53f9c7628fa0e657
#
_entry.id   5e464f22a717702e53f9c7628fa0e657
#
_cell.length_a   1.000
_cell.length_b   1.000
_cell.length_c   1.000
_cell.angle_alpha   90.00
_cell.angle_beta   90.00
_cell.angle_gamma   90.00
#
_symmetry.space_group_name_H-M   'P 1'
#
loop_
_entity.id
_entity.type
_entity.pdbx_description
1 polymer ?
#
loop_
_entity_poly.entity_id
_entity_poly.type
_entity_poly.pdbx_seq_one_letter_code
_entity_poly.pdbx_strand_id
1 'polypeptide(L)'
;IDNRITLSDQLPSSVVTPIFAGTPYANIQSAAFYTNIADTRTDGFELAGHYQLELGGWGRLDFNGGYARNNTRITGLDDVGSIPGNQIIGRNTQGLIEDGTPKDKLTLSANWLYDGWSVTVAQRRYGEWQSRNAANPALDQTFGAQWVTDLDVSYRFDLGLTLSAGAINLFDSHPDKLEGAQLYGVPKYSITSPEGAQGAFYYTSVSYDF
;
A
#
# COMPACT_ATOMS: atom_id res chain seq x y z
N ILE A 1 -12.32 -6.44 14.55
CA ILE A 1 -11.49 -7.61 14.91
C ILE A 1 -11.06 -7.41 16.35
N ASP A 2 -11.44 -8.36 17.19
CA ASP A 2 -11.04 -8.38 18.59
C ASP A 2 -9.68 -9.08 18.69
N ASN A 3 -8.81 -8.57 19.57
CA ASN A 3 -7.49 -9.14 19.83
C ASN A 3 -6.65 -9.39 18.58
N ARG A 4 -6.44 -8.36 17.78
CA ARG A 4 -5.58 -8.43 16.60
C ARG A 4 -4.15 -8.84 16.99
N ILE A 5 -3.63 -9.91 16.36
CA ILE A 5 -2.24 -10.34 16.53
C ILE A 5 -1.31 -9.32 15.84
N THR A 6 -0.38 -8.77 16.59
CA THR A 6 0.65 -7.87 16.06
C THR A 6 1.96 -8.06 16.82
N LEU A 7 3.08 -7.62 16.25
CA LEU A 7 4.35 -7.55 16.97
C LEU A 7 4.34 -6.28 17.84
N SER A 8 4.70 -6.42 19.11
CA SER A 8 4.89 -5.26 19.99
C SER A 8 6.01 -4.36 19.48
N ASP A 9 5.99 -3.10 19.86
CA ASP A 9 7.17 -2.24 19.75
C ASP A 9 8.28 -2.81 20.65
N GLN A 10 9.51 -2.38 20.39
CA GLN A 10 10.64 -2.76 21.22
C GLN A 10 10.53 -2.08 22.59
N LEU A 11 10.21 -2.86 23.62
CA LEU A 11 10.11 -2.35 24.98
C LEU A 11 11.48 -1.90 25.49
N PRO A 12 11.59 -0.70 26.09
CA PRO A 12 12.85 -0.18 26.59
C PRO A 12 13.32 -0.88 27.86
N SER A 13 14.58 -0.71 28.22
CA SER A 13 15.18 -1.31 29.42
C SER A 13 14.45 -0.94 30.72
N SER A 14 13.87 0.26 30.80
CA SER A 14 13.06 0.69 31.95
C SER A 14 11.86 -0.23 32.23
N VAL A 15 11.32 -0.87 31.20
CA VAL A 15 10.21 -1.82 31.29
C VAL A 15 10.74 -3.26 31.45
N VAL A 16 11.77 -3.61 30.70
CA VAL A 16 12.27 -4.99 30.57
C VAL A 16 13.11 -5.39 31.78
N THR A 17 14.00 -4.51 32.27
CA THR A 17 14.92 -4.83 33.37
C THR A 17 14.22 -5.25 34.65
N PRO A 18 13.14 -4.60 35.13
CA PRO A 18 12.42 -5.04 36.32
C PRO A 18 11.80 -6.45 36.18
N ILE A 19 11.34 -6.81 34.96
CA ILE A 19 10.70 -8.11 34.68
C ILE A 19 11.70 -9.23 34.77
N PHE A 20 12.93 -9.04 34.30
CA PHE A 20 13.98 -10.04 34.27
C PHE A 20 14.96 -9.97 35.47
N ALA A 21 14.74 -9.03 36.41
CA ALA A 21 15.56 -8.91 37.62
C ALA A 21 15.57 -10.22 38.41
N GLY A 22 16.77 -10.69 38.79
CA GLY A 22 16.94 -11.94 39.54
C GLY A 22 16.79 -13.23 38.71
N THR A 23 16.61 -13.13 37.39
CA THR A 23 16.60 -14.27 36.48
C THR A 23 17.93 -14.37 35.72
N PRO A 24 18.22 -15.55 35.07
CA PRO A 24 19.37 -15.70 34.17
C PRO A 24 19.36 -14.68 33.00
N TYR A 25 18.24 -13.98 32.77
CA TYR A 25 18.00 -13.03 31.66
C TYR A 25 18.11 -11.58 32.09
N ALA A 26 18.65 -11.28 33.26
CA ALA A 26 18.77 -9.92 33.82
C ALA A 26 19.56 -8.94 32.91
N ASN A 27 20.35 -9.45 31.96
CA ASN A 27 21.11 -8.62 31.02
C ASN A 27 20.30 -8.18 29.78
N ILE A 28 19.05 -8.64 29.62
CA ILE A 28 18.18 -8.22 28.51
C ILE A 28 17.77 -6.78 28.76
N GLN A 29 18.07 -5.90 27.76
CA GLN A 29 17.79 -4.48 27.83
C GLN A 29 16.58 -4.06 26.99
N SER A 30 16.13 -4.93 26.10
CA SER A 30 14.94 -4.68 25.26
C SER A 30 14.31 -6.00 24.84
N ALA A 31 13.00 -5.98 24.61
CA ALA A 31 12.24 -7.15 24.15
C ALA A 31 11.12 -6.72 23.21
N ALA A 32 10.79 -7.59 22.25
CA ALA A 32 9.59 -7.50 21.44
C ALA A 32 8.94 -8.88 21.36
N PHE A 33 7.62 -8.93 21.31
CA PHE A 33 6.87 -10.18 21.32
C PHE A 33 5.56 -10.04 20.52
N TYR A 34 5.04 -11.13 20.02
CA TYR A 34 3.72 -11.18 19.43
C TYR A 34 2.63 -11.09 20.50
N THR A 35 1.63 -10.27 20.25
CA THR A 35 0.58 -9.99 21.21
C THR A 35 -0.78 -9.81 20.54
N ASN A 36 -1.86 -9.99 21.28
CA ASN A 36 -3.27 -9.87 20.85
C ASN A 36 -3.97 -8.81 21.69
N ILE A 37 -3.41 -7.63 21.84
CA ILE A 37 -3.93 -6.60 22.73
C ILE A 37 -4.66 -5.46 22.01
N ALA A 38 -4.68 -5.47 20.68
CA ALA A 38 -5.31 -4.42 19.92
C ALA A 38 -6.65 -4.87 19.34
N ASP A 39 -7.73 -4.24 19.80
CA ASP A 39 -9.03 -4.32 19.14
C ASP A 39 -9.08 -3.30 18.01
N THR A 40 -9.56 -3.73 16.86
CA THR A 40 -9.67 -2.85 15.69
C THR A 40 -11.05 -2.93 15.07
N ARG A 41 -11.51 -1.78 14.56
CA ARG A 41 -12.73 -1.68 13.76
C ARG A 41 -12.39 -1.13 12.38
N THR A 42 -12.85 -1.82 11.35
CA THR A 42 -12.74 -1.37 9.96
C THR A 42 -14.13 -1.16 9.39
N ASP A 43 -14.38 0.03 8.88
CA ASP A 43 -15.62 0.39 8.18
C ASP A 43 -15.23 0.80 6.74
N GLY A 44 -16.01 0.40 5.74
CA GLY A 44 -15.70 0.74 4.36
C GLY A 44 -16.82 0.42 3.39
N PHE A 45 -16.61 0.80 2.14
CA PHE A 45 -17.47 0.42 1.03
C PHE A 45 -16.66 0.28 -0.25
N GLU A 46 -17.19 -0.50 -1.17
CA GLU A 46 -16.62 -0.69 -2.50
C GLU A 46 -17.72 -0.49 -3.55
N LEU A 47 -17.33 0.15 -4.66
CA LEU A 47 -18.16 0.32 -5.84
C LEU A 47 -17.37 -0.16 -7.05
N ALA A 48 -17.95 -1.03 -7.86
CA ALA A 48 -17.35 -1.48 -9.11
C ALA A 48 -18.39 -1.38 -10.23
N GLY A 49 -17.92 -1.04 -11.44
CA GLY A 49 -18.75 -0.93 -12.62
C GLY A 49 -17.99 -1.31 -13.88
N HIS A 50 -18.72 -1.82 -14.84
CA HIS A 50 -18.26 -2.14 -16.19
C HIS A 50 -19.26 -1.57 -17.20
N TYR A 51 -18.74 -0.99 -18.28
CA TYR A 51 -19.56 -0.47 -19.37
C TYR A 51 -18.88 -0.77 -20.70
N GLN A 52 -19.64 -1.29 -21.65
CA GLN A 52 -19.20 -1.60 -23.01
C GLN A 52 -19.88 -0.65 -23.97
N LEU A 53 -19.11 -0.01 -24.83
CA LEU A 53 -19.58 0.93 -25.85
C LEU A 53 -19.17 0.44 -27.24
N GLU A 54 -20.16 0.15 -28.08
CA GLU A 54 -19.95 -0.16 -29.49
C GLU A 54 -19.78 1.14 -30.29
N LEU A 55 -18.67 1.26 -31.01
CA LEU A 55 -18.33 2.43 -31.83
C LEU A 55 -18.63 2.20 -33.33
N GLY A 56 -19.43 1.18 -33.64
CA GLY A 56 -19.72 0.81 -35.04
C GLY A 56 -18.46 0.42 -35.81
N GLY A 57 -18.18 1.12 -36.92
CA GLY A 57 -17.00 0.86 -37.74
C GLY A 57 -15.65 1.20 -37.07
N TRP A 58 -15.63 1.68 -35.82
CA TRP A 58 -14.43 2.01 -35.05
C TRP A 58 -14.17 1.03 -33.89
N GLY A 59 -14.90 -0.12 -33.90
CA GLY A 59 -14.71 -1.17 -32.92
C GLY A 59 -15.47 -0.94 -31.62
N ARG A 60 -14.87 -1.32 -30.49
CA ARG A 60 -15.49 -1.36 -29.16
C ARG A 60 -14.59 -0.76 -28.10
N LEU A 61 -15.19 -0.08 -27.14
CA LEU A 61 -14.55 0.37 -25.92
C LEU A 61 -15.15 -0.34 -24.71
N ASP A 62 -14.30 -0.96 -23.92
CA ASP A 62 -14.64 -1.59 -22.66
C ASP A 62 -14.09 -0.77 -21.50
N PHE A 63 -14.98 -0.19 -20.68
CA PHE A 63 -14.61 0.58 -19.50
C PHE A 63 -14.80 -0.26 -18.24
N ASN A 64 -13.83 -0.23 -17.33
CA ASN A 64 -13.94 -0.78 -16.00
C ASN A 64 -13.58 0.30 -14.98
N GLY A 65 -14.31 0.32 -13.87
CA GLY A 65 -14.04 1.24 -12.78
C GLY A 65 -14.26 0.57 -11.44
N GLY A 66 -13.44 0.91 -10.47
CA GLY A 66 -13.57 0.46 -9.10
C GLY A 66 -13.11 1.54 -8.14
N TYR A 67 -13.91 1.79 -7.11
CA TYR A 67 -13.56 2.68 -6.01
C TYR A 67 -13.78 1.94 -4.70
N ALA A 68 -12.76 1.92 -3.85
CA ALA A 68 -12.82 1.36 -2.52
C ALA A 68 -12.40 2.41 -1.49
N ARG A 69 -13.11 2.44 -0.37
CA ARG A 69 -12.73 3.24 0.79
C ARG A 69 -12.86 2.41 2.06
N ASN A 70 -11.77 2.32 2.82
CA ASN A 70 -11.70 1.61 4.09
C ASN A 70 -11.09 2.53 5.15
N ASN A 71 -11.65 2.49 6.34
CA ASN A 71 -11.13 3.22 7.49
C ASN A 71 -10.99 2.25 8.66
N THR A 72 -9.76 2.01 9.06
CA THR A 72 -9.43 1.18 10.22
C THR A 72 -9.05 2.07 11.39
N ARG A 73 -9.53 1.76 12.57
CA ARG A 73 -9.18 2.44 13.82
C ARG A 73 -8.99 1.43 14.94
N ILE A 74 -8.10 1.71 15.85
CA ILE A 74 -7.95 0.97 17.09
C ILE A 74 -9.07 1.44 18.03
N THR A 75 -9.81 0.47 18.60
CA THR A 75 -10.94 0.73 19.52
C THR A 75 -10.60 0.40 20.96
N GLY A 76 -9.54 -0.40 21.19
CA GLY A 76 -9.04 -0.76 22.50
C GLY A 76 -7.60 -1.25 22.44
N LEU A 77 -6.88 -1.04 23.52
CA LEU A 77 -5.55 -1.59 23.75
C LEU A 77 -5.53 -2.16 25.16
N ASP A 78 -5.34 -3.46 25.28
CA ASP A 78 -5.28 -4.14 26.58
C ASP A 78 -3.88 -4.07 27.18
N ASP A 79 -3.82 -4.02 28.50
CA ASP A 79 -2.57 -4.09 29.25
C ASP A 79 -2.09 -5.54 29.36
N VAL A 80 -0.77 -5.75 29.41
CA VAL A 80 -0.18 -7.06 29.68
C VAL A 80 0.53 -7.01 31.04
N GLY A 81 -0.09 -7.60 32.05
CA GLY A 81 0.38 -7.50 33.42
C GLY A 81 0.43 -6.04 33.90
N SER A 82 1.61 -5.53 34.20
CA SER A 82 1.81 -4.13 34.61
C SER A 82 2.24 -3.19 33.45
N ILE A 83 2.27 -3.70 32.22
CA ILE A 83 2.72 -2.93 31.05
C ILE A 83 1.48 -2.38 30.35
N PRO A 84 1.28 -1.05 30.28
CA PRO A 84 0.18 -0.46 29.57
C PRO A 84 0.21 -0.78 28.05
N GLY A 85 -0.96 -1.03 27.46
CA GLY A 85 -1.08 -1.40 26.05
C GLY A 85 -0.46 -0.38 25.08
N ASN A 86 -0.52 0.90 25.41
CA ASN A 86 0.09 1.97 24.61
C ASN A 86 1.64 2.02 24.67
N GLN A 87 2.26 1.32 25.61
CA GLN A 87 3.71 1.08 25.63
C GLN A 87 4.10 -0.16 24.85
N ILE A 88 3.18 -1.13 24.72
CA ILE A 88 3.38 -2.37 23.96
C ILE A 88 3.18 -2.11 22.47
N ILE A 89 2.13 -1.37 22.13
CA ILE A 89 1.86 -0.90 20.76
C ILE A 89 1.89 0.62 20.79
N GLY A 90 3.05 1.17 20.54
CA GLY A 90 3.29 2.60 20.59
C GLY A 90 2.74 3.34 19.39
N ARG A 91 2.93 4.65 19.38
CA ARG A 91 2.35 5.59 18.43
C ARG A 91 2.64 5.26 16.95
N ASN A 92 3.85 4.80 16.64
CA ASN A 92 4.22 4.42 15.27
C ASN A 92 3.43 3.21 14.79
N THR A 93 3.38 2.14 15.59
CA THR A 93 2.64 0.91 15.26
C THR A 93 1.14 1.15 15.19
N GLN A 94 0.57 1.99 16.09
CA GLN A 94 -0.82 2.43 15.97
C GLN A 94 -1.05 3.17 14.64
N GLY A 95 -0.15 4.08 14.27
CA GLY A 95 -0.20 4.80 13.00
C GLY A 95 -0.15 3.87 11.78
N LEU A 96 0.69 2.83 11.79
CA LEU A 96 0.73 1.84 10.72
C LEU A 96 -0.61 1.08 10.56
N ILE A 97 -1.32 0.85 11.66
CA ILE A 97 -2.62 0.18 11.64
C ILE A 97 -3.72 1.11 11.12
N GLU A 98 -3.71 2.37 11.53
CA GLU A 98 -4.80 3.32 11.28
C GLU A 98 -4.61 4.15 10.00
N ASP A 99 -3.40 4.59 9.72
CA ASP A 99 -3.10 5.59 8.69
C ASP A 99 -1.96 5.18 7.74
N GLY A 100 -1.26 4.07 8.01
CA GLY A 100 -0.07 3.63 7.27
C GLY A 100 -0.33 3.17 5.84
N THR A 101 -1.61 3.06 5.44
CA THR A 101 -2.04 2.76 4.07
C THR A 101 -3.13 3.72 3.63
N PRO A 102 -3.22 4.04 2.31
CA PRO A 102 -4.29 4.89 1.80
C PRO A 102 -5.68 4.36 2.16
N LYS A 103 -6.55 5.25 2.63
CA LYS A 103 -7.92 4.91 2.99
C LYS A 103 -8.82 4.75 1.77
N ASP A 104 -8.47 5.32 0.65
CA ASP A 104 -9.21 5.17 -0.61
C ASP A 104 -8.30 4.80 -1.78
N LYS A 105 -8.88 4.03 -2.70
CA LYS A 105 -8.27 3.60 -3.95
C LYS A 105 -9.29 3.71 -5.07
N LEU A 106 -8.88 4.32 -6.20
CA LEU A 106 -9.63 4.34 -7.45
C LEU A 106 -8.84 3.59 -8.52
N THR A 107 -9.51 2.73 -9.26
CA THR A 107 -8.98 2.07 -10.45
C THR A 107 -9.91 2.32 -11.62
N LEU A 108 -9.39 2.77 -12.73
CA LEU A 108 -10.11 2.95 -13.98
C LEU A 108 -9.34 2.28 -15.10
N SER A 109 -10.01 1.65 -16.05
CA SER A 109 -9.39 1.22 -17.29
C SER A 109 -10.33 1.40 -18.47
N ALA A 110 -9.74 1.68 -19.61
CA ALA A 110 -10.41 1.69 -20.91
C ALA A 110 -9.61 0.81 -21.87
N ASN A 111 -10.27 -0.17 -22.48
CA ASN A 111 -9.70 -1.02 -23.51
C ASN A 111 -10.44 -0.77 -24.82
N TRP A 112 -9.72 -0.31 -25.84
CA TRP A 112 -10.23 -0.16 -27.19
C TRP A 112 -9.80 -1.35 -28.05
N LEU A 113 -10.76 -1.95 -28.72
CA LEU A 113 -10.60 -3.13 -29.57
C LEU A 113 -11.09 -2.80 -30.99
N TYR A 114 -10.20 -2.91 -31.97
CA TYR A 114 -10.54 -2.65 -33.38
C TYR A 114 -9.57 -3.34 -34.33
N ASP A 115 -10.07 -4.18 -35.23
CA ASP A 115 -9.34 -4.76 -36.39
C ASP A 115 -7.93 -5.28 -36.02
N GLY A 116 -7.87 -6.17 -35.02
CA GLY A 116 -6.61 -6.72 -34.51
C GLY A 116 -5.88 -5.84 -33.49
N TRP A 117 -6.24 -4.56 -33.37
CA TRP A 117 -5.70 -3.67 -32.34
C TRP A 117 -6.39 -3.87 -31.00
N SER A 118 -5.60 -3.84 -29.94
CA SER A 118 -6.06 -3.66 -28.58
C SER A 118 -5.21 -2.59 -27.92
N VAL A 119 -5.86 -1.55 -27.40
CA VAL A 119 -5.19 -0.47 -26.68
C VAL A 119 -5.84 -0.33 -25.32
N THR A 120 -5.07 -0.57 -24.26
CA THR A 120 -5.51 -0.44 -22.88
C THR A 120 -4.80 0.71 -22.20
N VAL A 121 -5.59 1.61 -21.61
CA VAL A 121 -5.10 2.61 -20.66
C VAL A 121 -5.68 2.27 -19.29
N ALA A 122 -4.84 2.13 -18.29
CA ALA A 122 -5.27 1.95 -16.91
C ALA A 122 -4.75 3.09 -16.04
N GLN A 123 -5.62 3.54 -15.13
CA GLN A 123 -5.32 4.60 -14.19
C GLN A 123 -5.60 4.10 -12.78
N ARG A 124 -4.61 4.17 -11.89
CA ARG A 124 -4.74 3.89 -10.47
C ARG A 124 -4.50 5.16 -9.68
N ARG A 125 -5.36 5.43 -8.70
CA ARG A 125 -5.15 6.46 -7.70
C ARG A 125 -5.18 5.84 -6.32
N TYR A 126 -4.19 6.15 -5.54
CA TYR A 126 -4.14 5.88 -4.11
C TYR A 126 -4.32 7.19 -3.37
N GLY A 127 -5.18 7.20 -2.35
CA GLY A 127 -5.38 8.35 -1.49
C GLY A 127 -4.14 8.67 -0.67
N GLU A 128 -4.22 9.69 0.14
CA GLU A 128 -3.16 10.04 1.08
C GLU A 128 -3.04 9.02 2.21
N TRP A 129 -1.84 8.89 2.76
CA TRP A 129 -1.56 8.09 3.97
C TRP A 129 -0.54 8.81 4.85
N GLN A 130 -0.37 8.33 6.08
CA GLN A 130 0.49 9.01 7.04
C GLN A 130 1.45 8.02 7.72
N SER A 131 2.68 8.47 7.95
CA SER A 131 3.63 7.85 8.86
C SER A 131 3.70 8.66 10.15
N ARG A 132 3.40 8.03 11.29
CA ARG A 132 3.50 8.67 12.61
C ARG A 132 4.87 8.39 13.22
N ASN A 133 5.56 9.44 13.66
CA ASN A 133 6.82 9.28 14.40
C ASN A 133 6.54 8.70 15.80
N ALA A 134 7.41 7.79 16.26
CA ALA A 134 7.22 7.11 17.53
C ALA A 134 7.21 8.04 18.76
N ALA A 135 8.04 9.10 18.73
CA ALA A 135 8.27 9.95 19.89
C ALA A 135 7.74 11.39 19.74
N ASN A 136 7.76 11.95 18.53
CA ASN A 136 7.46 13.35 18.28
C ASN A 136 6.42 13.54 17.19
N PRO A 137 5.17 13.94 17.52
CA PRO A 137 4.12 14.21 16.54
C PRO A 137 4.46 15.28 15.50
N ALA A 138 5.37 16.21 15.81
CA ALA A 138 5.80 17.24 14.86
C ALA A 138 6.64 16.68 13.70
N LEU A 139 7.08 15.42 13.80
CA LEU A 139 7.82 14.70 12.77
C LEU A 139 6.91 13.68 12.00
N ASP A 140 5.62 13.76 12.19
CA ASP A 140 4.69 12.98 11.36
C ASP A 140 4.72 13.49 9.95
N GLN A 141 4.66 12.55 9.01
CA GLN A 141 4.64 12.89 7.59
C GLN A 141 3.39 12.36 6.93
N THR A 142 2.66 13.22 6.26
CA THR A 142 1.58 12.85 5.35
C THR A 142 2.13 12.78 3.94
N PHE A 143 1.82 11.70 3.25
CA PHE A 143 2.14 11.46 1.84
C PHE A 143 0.90 11.76 1.01
N GLY A 144 1.07 12.56 -0.03
CA GLY A 144 0.00 12.95 -0.94
C GLY A 144 -0.56 11.79 -1.76
N ALA A 145 -1.72 12.00 -2.35
CA ALA A 145 -2.32 11.00 -3.23
C ALA A 145 -1.45 10.77 -4.47
N GLN A 146 -1.25 9.48 -4.82
CA GLN A 146 -0.45 9.06 -5.96
C GLN A 146 -1.34 8.61 -7.11
N TRP A 147 -1.03 9.07 -8.32
CA TRP A 147 -1.63 8.63 -9.56
C TRP A 147 -0.62 7.86 -10.40
N VAL A 148 -1.02 6.70 -10.90
CA VAL A 148 -0.18 5.83 -11.74
C VAL A 148 -0.96 5.45 -12.99
N THR A 149 -0.34 5.65 -14.15
CA THR A 149 -0.93 5.36 -15.47
C THR A 149 -0.16 4.25 -16.14
N ASP A 150 -0.85 3.23 -16.63
CA ASP A 150 -0.30 2.19 -17.46
C ASP A 150 -0.85 2.28 -18.87
N LEU A 151 -0.07 1.88 -19.85
CA LEU A 151 -0.45 1.78 -21.26
C LEU A 151 -0.01 0.44 -21.81
N ASP A 152 -0.90 -0.25 -22.50
CA ASP A 152 -0.58 -1.42 -23.33
C ASP A 152 -1.17 -1.23 -24.72
N VAL A 153 -0.40 -1.54 -25.73
CA VAL A 153 -0.82 -1.53 -27.14
C VAL A 153 -0.42 -2.86 -27.76
N SER A 154 -1.35 -3.56 -28.33
CA SER A 154 -1.09 -4.81 -29.04
C SER A 154 -1.76 -4.84 -30.40
N TYR A 155 -1.16 -5.59 -31.33
CA TYR A 155 -1.73 -5.88 -32.63
C TYR A 155 -1.60 -7.36 -32.96
N ARG A 156 -2.72 -7.99 -33.30
CA ARG A 156 -2.82 -9.38 -33.72
C ARG A 156 -2.94 -9.46 -35.23
N PHE A 157 -1.97 -10.10 -35.86
CA PHE A 157 -1.95 -10.40 -37.29
C PHE A 157 -2.78 -11.66 -37.61
N ASP A 158 -3.28 -11.73 -38.85
CA ASP A 158 -4.10 -12.88 -39.31
C ASP A 158 -3.36 -14.23 -39.24
N LEU A 159 -2.02 -14.23 -39.29
CA LEU A 159 -1.19 -15.43 -39.18
C LEU A 159 -0.97 -15.94 -37.75
N GLY A 160 -1.70 -15.42 -36.76
CA GLY A 160 -1.59 -15.82 -35.35
C GLY A 160 -0.46 -15.16 -34.57
N LEU A 161 0.31 -14.27 -35.18
CA LEU A 161 1.34 -13.47 -34.51
C LEU A 161 0.69 -12.29 -33.78
N THR A 162 1.05 -12.05 -32.50
CA THR A 162 0.69 -10.85 -31.76
C THR A 162 1.94 -10.14 -31.28
N LEU A 163 2.01 -8.85 -31.57
CA LEU A 163 3.05 -7.95 -31.07
C LEU A 163 2.42 -7.02 -30.03
N SER A 164 3.11 -6.83 -28.89
CA SER A 164 2.68 -5.91 -27.84
C SER A 164 3.83 -5.03 -27.38
N ALA A 165 3.49 -3.81 -27.02
CA ALA A 165 4.39 -2.89 -26.33
C ALA A 165 3.62 -2.11 -25.28
N GLY A 166 4.23 -1.86 -24.14
CA GLY A 166 3.54 -1.19 -23.06
C GLY A 166 4.49 -0.53 -22.06
N ALA A 167 3.86 0.19 -21.14
CA ALA A 167 4.52 0.82 -20.02
C ALA A 167 3.67 0.66 -18.76
N ILE A 168 4.28 0.21 -17.69
CA ILE A 168 3.75 0.31 -16.33
C ILE A 168 4.30 1.58 -15.74
N ASN A 169 3.44 2.40 -15.11
CA ASN A 169 3.81 3.71 -14.59
C ASN A 169 4.41 4.61 -15.70
N LEU A 170 3.69 4.78 -16.78
CA LEU A 170 4.12 5.48 -18.01
C LEU A 170 4.77 6.85 -17.74
N PHE A 171 4.31 7.59 -16.74
CA PHE A 171 4.76 8.94 -16.43
C PHE A 171 5.83 8.99 -15.31
N ASP A 172 6.40 7.85 -14.93
CA ASP A 172 7.44 7.75 -13.88
C ASP A 172 7.01 8.39 -12.55
N SER A 173 5.73 8.20 -12.19
CA SER A 173 5.15 8.75 -10.96
C SER A 173 5.77 8.07 -9.74
N HIS A 174 6.17 8.87 -8.76
CA HIS A 174 6.74 8.39 -7.50
C HIS A 174 5.94 8.96 -6.32
N PRO A 175 5.94 8.25 -5.17
CA PRO A 175 5.38 8.81 -3.94
C PRO A 175 6.21 9.98 -3.43
N ASP A 176 5.69 10.71 -2.46
CA ASP A 176 6.46 11.74 -1.77
C ASP A 176 7.69 11.13 -1.08
N LYS A 177 8.80 11.88 -1.09
CA LYS A 177 10.04 11.45 -0.45
C LYS A 177 9.89 11.51 1.06
N LEU A 178 10.54 10.56 1.74
CA LEU A 178 10.70 10.63 3.19
C LEU A 178 11.53 11.88 3.57
N GLU A 179 10.99 12.72 4.43
CA GLU A 179 11.71 13.84 4.99
C GLU A 179 12.82 13.32 5.92
N GLY A 180 14.01 13.88 5.81
CA GLY A 180 15.18 13.47 6.61
C GLY A 180 15.83 12.12 6.20
N ALA A 181 15.30 11.40 5.22
CA ALA A 181 15.84 10.10 4.76
C ALA A 181 17.30 10.18 4.31
N GLN A 182 17.75 11.31 3.81
CA GLN A 182 19.10 11.50 3.27
C GLN A 182 20.21 11.51 4.33
N LEU A 183 19.87 11.60 5.61
CA LEU A 183 20.84 11.75 6.69
C LEU A 183 21.39 10.41 7.21
N TYR A 184 20.72 9.25 6.98
CA TYR A 184 21.05 8.00 7.66
C TYR A 184 20.97 6.72 6.80
N GLY A 185 21.00 6.82 5.47
CA GLY A 185 20.89 5.66 4.59
C GLY A 185 19.49 5.00 4.61
N VAL A 186 18.48 5.73 5.04
CA VAL A 186 17.07 5.31 5.05
C VAL A 186 16.55 5.31 3.60
N PRO A 187 15.60 4.44 3.22
CA PRO A 187 14.99 4.46 1.90
C PRO A 187 14.43 5.85 1.54
N LYS A 188 14.60 6.27 0.29
CA LYS A 188 14.13 7.57 -0.21
C LYS A 188 12.61 7.73 -0.11
N TYR A 189 11.89 6.63 -0.21
CA TYR A 189 10.41 6.57 -0.18
C TYR A 189 9.94 5.68 0.97
N SER A 190 8.72 5.89 1.43
CA SER A 190 8.12 5.07 2.48
C SER A 190 7.98 3.61 2.03
N ILE A 191 8.31 2.68 2.92
CA ILE A 191 8.10 1.24 2.71
C ILE A 191 6.61 0.87 2.67
N THR A 192 5.73 1.76 3.13
CA THR A 192 4.26 1.61 3.08
C THR A 192 3.65 2.21 1.83
N SER A 193 4.47 2.75 0.90
CA SER A 193 3.96 3.25 -0.37
C SER A 193 3.27 2.14 -1.17
N PRO A 194 2.03 2.36 -1.66
CA PRO A 194 1.23 1.35 -2.35
C PRO A 194 1.89 0.77 -3.61
N GLU A 195 2.60 1.61 -4.37
CA GLU A 195 3.30 1.23 -5.60
C GLU A 195 4.81 1.01 -5.37
N GLY A 196 5.26 1.10 -4.12
CA GLY A 196 6.68 1.02 -3.80
C GLY A 196 7.49 2.19 -4.36
N ALA A 197 8.77 1.96 -4.58
CA ALA A 197 9.72 2.96 -5.08
C ALA A 197 10.05 2.79 -6.58
N GLN A 198 9.35 1.88 -7.27
CA GLN A 198 9.62 1.59 -8.68
C GLN A 198 9.08 2.71 -9.57
N GLY A 199 9.92 3.15 -10.50
CA GLY A 199 9.54 4.10 -11.54
C GLY A 199 8.91 3.42 -12.76
N ALA A 200 8.99 4.07 -13.92
CA ALA A 200 8.46 3.55 -15.17
C ALA A 200 9.15 2.24 -15.59
N PHE A 201 8.37 1.29 -16.06
CA PHE A 201 8.84 0.05 -16.65
C PHE A 201 8.24 -0.11 -18.05
N TYR A 202 9.10 -0.22 -19.06
CA TYR A 202 8.70 -0.41 -20.46
C TYR A 202 8.99 -1.83 -20.91
N TYR A 203 8.07 -2.39 -21.70
CA TYR A 203 8.21 -3.77 -22.19
C TYR A 203 7.73 -3.91 -23.63
N THR A 204 8.22 -4.95 -24.29
CA THR A 204 7.71 -5.48 -25.55
C THR A 204 7.52 -6.98 -25.46
N SER A 205 6.54 -7.51 -26.16
CA SER A 205 6.20 -8.94 -26.17
C SER A 205 5.86 -9.39 -27.58
N VAL A 206 6.20 -10.64 -27.88
CA VAL A 206 5.83 -11.33 -29.10
C VAL A 206 5.22 -12.67 -28.72
N SER A 207 4.02 -12.98 -29.19
CA SER A 207 3.39 -14.28 -29.01
C SER A 207 2.90 -14.83 -30.34
N TYR A 208 2.86 -16.17 -30.46
CA TYR A 208 2.39 -16.86 -31.65
C TYR A 208 1.47 -18.01 -31.25
N ASP A 209 0.27 -18.01 -31.79
CA ASP A 209 -0.74 -19.06 -31.63
C ASP A 209 -0.64 -20.03 -32.81
N PHE A 210 -0.39 -21.35 -32.52
CA PHE A 210 -0.25 -22.43 -33.49
C PHE A 210 -1.57 -22.97 -33.97
#